data_feaa4b65f38a99a2e82492068497be37
#
_entry.id   feaa4b65f38a99a2e82492068497be37
#
_cell.length_a   1.000
_cell.length_b   1.000
_cell.length_c   1.000
_cell.angle_alpha   90.00
_cell.angle_beta   90.00
_cell.angle_gamma   90.00
#
_symmetry.space_group_name_H-M   'P 1'
#
loop_
_entity.id
_entity.type
_entity.pdbx_description
1 polymer ?
#
loop_
_entity_poly.entity_id
_entity_poly.type
_entity_poly.pdbx_seq_one_letter_code
_entity_poly.pdbx_strand_id
1 'polypeptide(L)'
;MPQRDRLHFLLLNIGHFLDHMFTLIFATIAALALVREWGMSYADLLKYATPGFFAFGLFAYPAGWIADKWSREGMMVVFFVGIGLASVATGLAQTPLQVGIGLFVIGMFAAIYHPVGLAMVTAKWKNTGMRLAVNGVWGNLGVASAALSPAT
;
A
#
# COMPACT_ATOMS: atom_id res chain seq x y z
N MET A 1 26.80 -8.58 -4.59
CA MET A 1 25.81 -7.57 -4.97
C MET A 1 26.33 -6.21 -4.56
N PRO A 2 26.43 -5.21 -5.45
CA PRO A 2 26.86 -3.85 -5.12
C PRO A 2 25.98 -3.23 -4.04
N GLN A 3 26.51 -2.31 -3.23
CA GLN A 3 25.77 -1.68 -2.13
C GLN A 3 24.49 -0.98 -2.62
N ARG A 4 24.57 -0.28 -3.77
CA ARG A 4 23.41 0.36 -4.41
C ARG A 4 22.30 -0.61 -4.73
N ASP A 5 22.62 -1.82 -5.20
CA ASP A 5 21.62 -2.83 -5.54
C ASP A 5 20.97 -3.45 -4.31
N ARG A 6 21.72 -3.57 -3.20
CA ARG A 6 21.17 -4.03 -1.91
C ARG A 6 20.16 -3.02 -1.37
N LEU A 7 20.51 -1.74 -1.40
CA LEU A 7 19.62 -0.66 -0.96
C LEU A 7 18.36 -0.60 -1.83
N HIS A 8 18.52 -0.70 -3.15
CA HIS A 8 17.39 -0.69 -4.07
C HIS A 8 16.41 -1.85 -3.81
N PHE A 9 16.95 -3.08 -3.61
CA PHE A 9 16.13 -4.23 -3.28
C PHE A 9 15.45 -4.10 -1.91
N LEU A 10 16.16 -3.55 -0.91
CA LEU A 10 15.58 -3.27 0.41
C LEU A 10 14.41 -2.28 0.30
N LEU A 11 14.57 -1.19 -0.45
CA LEU A 11 13.48 -0.22 -0.66
C LEU A 11 12.27 -0.85 -1.35
N LEU A 12 12.47 -1.71 -2.36
CA LEU A 12 11.36 -2.45 -2.97
C LEU A 12 10.66 -3.37 -1.96
N ASN A 13 11.39 -4.03 -1.07
CA ASN A 13 10.80 -4.87 -0.02
C ASN A 13 10.00 -4.04 0.99
N ILE A 14 10.55 -2.91 1.44
CA ILE A 14 9.84 -1.95 2.30
C ILE A 14 8.57 -1.44 1.59
N GLY A 15 8.66 -1.14 0.29
CA GLY A 15 7.50 -0.74 -0.49
C GLY A 15 6.38 -1.79 -0.46
N HIS A 16 6.71 -3.08 -0.63
CA HIS A 16 5.71 -4.16 -0.60
C HIS A 16 5.07 -4.31 0.80
N PHE A 17 5.88 -4.16 1.83
CA PHE A 17 5.40 -4.13 3.22
C PHE A 17 4.39 -2.99 3.44
N LEU A 18 4.76 -1.76 3.06
CA LEU A 18 3.92 -0.57 3.26
C LEU A 18 2.65 -0.63 2.41
N ASP A 19 2.74 -1.13 1.18
CA ASP A 19 1.59 -1.32 0.30
C ASP A 19 0.49 -2.13 0.98
N HIS A 20 0.81 -3.32 1.46
CA HIS A 20 -0.15 -4.18 2.14
C HIS A 20 -0.56 -3.66 3.52
N MET A 21 0.37 -3.10 4.30
CA MET A 21 0.06 -2.57 5.61
C MET A 21 -0.95 -1.43 5.53
N PHE A 22 -0.71 -0.41 4.71
CA PHE A 22 -1.61 0.74 4.60
C PHE A 22 -2.94 0.43 3.92
N THR A 23 -2.97 -0.53 3.00
CA THR A 23 -4.20 -0.96 2.35
C THR A 23 -5.13 -1.71 3.32
N LEU A 24 -4.58 -2.44 4.30
CA LEU A 24 -5.35 -3.35 5.15
C LEU A 24 -5.56 -2.87 6.60
N ILE A 25 -4.74 -1.94 7.10
CA ILE A 25 -4.78 -1.49 8.51
C ILE A 25 -6.13 -0.91 8.93
N PHE A 26 -6.90 -0.36 7.99
CA PHE A 26 -8.21 0.23 8.28
C PHE A 26 -9.17 -0.79 8.92
N ALA A 27 -9.17 -2.04 8.46
CA ALA A 27 -10.04 -3.07 9.02
C ALA A 27 -9.79 -3.29 10.53
N THR A 28 -8.52 -3.28 10.94
CA THR A 28 -8.13 -3.39 12.35
C THR A 28 -8.51 -2.16 13.15
N ILE A 29 -8.23 -0.95 12.63
CA ILE A 29 -8.61 0.30 13.28
C ILE A 29 -10.12 0.41 13.43
N ALA A 30 -10.88 0.03 12.40
CA ALA A 30 -12.34 0.01 12.44
C ALA A 30 -12.86 -0.90 13.56
N ALA A 31 -12.32 -2.13 13.67
CA ALA A 31 -12.76 -3.10 14.68
C ALA A 31 -12.41 -2.67 16.12
N LEU A 32 -11.22 -2.10 16.33
CA LEU A 32 -10.69 -1.83 17.67
C LEU A 32 -11.08 -0.44 18.21
N ALA A 33 -11.22 0.56 17.34
CA ALA A 33 -11.44 1.94 17.75
C ALA A 33 -12.74 2.53 17.18
N LEU A 34 -12.89 2.60 15.85
CA LEU A 34 -13.94 3.40 15.22
C LEU A 34 -15.35 2.90 15.49
N VAL A 35 -15.55 1.59 15.71
CA VAL A 35 -16.85 1.02 16.13
C VAL A 35 -17.35 1.71 17.41
N ARG A 36 -16.46 1.94 18.37
CA ARG A 36 -16.82 2.61 19.64
C ARG A 36 -16.90 4.11 19.49
N GLU A 37 -15.95 4.70 18.79
CA GLU A 37 -15.83 6.16 18.63
C GLU A 37 -17.00 6.75 17.85
N TRP A 38 -17.43 6.08 16.78
CA TRP A 38 -18.49 6.57 15.90
C TRP A 38 -19.85 5.89 16.10
N GLY A 39 -19.94 4.91 16.99
CA GLY A 39 -21.18 4.19 17.27
C GLY A 39 -21.74 3.42 16.06
N MET A 40 -20.87 3.05 15.11
CA MET A 40 -21.24 2.35 13.88
C MET A 40 -20.93 0.86 13.99
N SER A 41 -21.67 0.02 13.24
CA SER A 41 -21.29 -1.39 13.13
C SER A 41 -20.00 -1.55 12.32
N TYR A 42 -19.24 -2.61 12.63
CA TYR A 42 -18.03 -2.95 11.86
C TYR A 42 -18.33 -3.13 10.36
N ALA A 43 -19.46 -3.77 10.04
CA ALA A 43 -19.88 -3.97 8.66
C ALA A 43 -20.16 -2.65 7.92
N ASP A 44 -20.71 -1.64 8.61
CA ASP A 44 -20.96 -0.33 8.02
C ASP A 44 -19.66 0.44 7.81
N LEU A 45 -18.71 0.33 8.73
CA LEU A 45 -17.37 0.93 8.59
C LEU A 45 -16.62 0.33 7.42
N LEU A 46 -16.65 -0.99 7.23
CA LEU A 46 -15.95 -1.66 6.12
C LEU A 46 -16.43 -1.22 4.73
N LYS A 47 -17.64 -0.72 4.59
CA LYS A 47 -18.14 -0.18 3.32
C LYS A 47 -17.27 1.00 2.83
N TYR A 48 -16.70 1.77 3.75
CA TYR A 48 -15.79 2.89 3.42
C TYR A 48 -14.42 2.44 2.93
N ALA A 49 -14.03 1.16 3.09
CA ALA A 49 -12.83 0.60 2.48
C ALA A 49 -13.01 0.25 0.99
N THR A 50 -14.25 -0.03 0.55
CA THR A 50 -14.54 -0.45 -0.82
C THR A 50 -13.98 0.51 -1.89
N PRO A 51 -14.13 1.86 -1.78
CA PRO A 51 -13.54 2.79 -2.72
C PRO A 51 -12.02 2.66 -2.84
N GLY A 52 -11.31 2.33 -1.74
CA GLY A 52 -9.87 2.12 -1.74
C GLY A 52 -9.46 0.90 -2.57
N PHE A 53 -10.12 -0.23 -2.38
CA PHE A 53 -9.87 -1.43 -3.19
C PHE A 53 -10.26 -1.23 -4.67
N PHE A 54 -11.34 -0.50 -4.94
CA PHE A 54 -11.71 -0.13 -6.29
C PHE A 54 -10.62 0.72 -6.96
N ALA A 55 -10.14 1.75 -6.27
CA ALA A 55 -9.05 2.60 -6.75
C ALA A 55 -7.77 1.79 -7.00
N PHE A 56 -7.41 0.90 -6.08
CA PHE A 56 -6.27 0.00 -6.23
C PHE A 56 -6.32 -0.79 -7.54
N GLY A 57 -7.45 -1.41 -7.86
CA GLY A 57 -7.62 -2.14 -9.12
C GLY A 57 -7.62 -1.22 -10.35
N LEU A 58 -8.36 -0.10 -10.29
CA LEU A 58 -8.54 0.82 -11.40
C LEU A 58 -7.23 1.49 -11.83
N PHE A 59 -6.42 1.94 -10.86
CA PHE A 59 -5.20 2.70 -11.14
C PHE A 59 -3.97 1.82 -11.41
N ALA A 60 -4.02 0.50 -11.22
CA ALA A 60 -2.89 -0.38 -11.47
C ALA A 60 -2.43 -0.35 -12.94
N TYR A 61 -3.36 -0.40 -13.90
CA TYR A 61 -3.01 -0.34 -15.32
C TYR A 61 -2.41 1.03 -15.71
N PRO A 62 -3.04 2.19 -15.43
CA PRO A 62 -2.43 3.49 -15.69
C PRO A 62 -1.05 3.66 -15.05
N ALA A 63 -0.87 3.18 -13.81
CA ALA A 63 0.42 3.28 -13.10
C ALA A 63 1.53 2.53 -13.84
N GLY A 64 1.27 1.31 -14.28
CA GLY A 64 2.23 0.53 -15.07
C GLY A 64 2.54 1.20 -16.41
N TRP A 65 1.53 1.68 -17.12
CA TRP A 65 1.70 2.37 -18.39
C TRP A 65 2.53 3.67 -18.24
N ILE A 66 2.28 4.49 -17.22
CA ILE A 66 3.06 5.69 -16.93
C ILE A 66 4.51 5.33 -16.59
N ALA A 67 4.71 4.29 -15.78
CA ALA A 67 6.04 3.84 -15.39
C ALA A 67 6.89 3.42 -16.60
N ASP A 68 6.29 2.75 -17.57
CA ASP A 68 6.97 2.33 -18.80
C ASP A 68 7.26 3.51 -19.76
N LYS A 69 6.47 4.57 -19.73
CA LYS A 69 6.66 5.76 -20.56
C LYS A 69 7.59 6.81 -19.95
N TRP A 70 7.58 6.91 -18.65
CA TRP A 70 8.34 7.94 -17.92
C TRP A 70 9.53 7.36 -17.13
N SER A 71 9.28 6.70 -16.01
CA SER A 71 10.32 6.12 -15.15
C SER A 71 9.72 5.22 -14.08
N ARG A 72 10.21 3.99 -13.96
CA ARG A 72 9.82 3.08 -12.88
C ARG A 72 10.29 3.59 -11.52
N GLU A 73 11.52 4.10 -11.44
CA GLU A 73 12.08 4.70 -10.22
C GLU A 73 11.27 5.94 -9.80
N GLY A 74 10.92 6.80 -10.77
CA GLY A 74 10.09 7.98 -10.53
C GLY A 74 8.71 7.60 -9.99
N MET A 75 8.06 6.58 -10.55
CA MET A 75 6.79 6.07 -10.06
C MET A 75 6.90 5.47 -8.66
N MET A 76 8.02 4.81 -8.30
CA MET A 76 8.24 4.35 -6.93
C MET A 76 8.40 5.50 -5.94
N VAL A 77 9.01 6.63 -6.35
CA VAL A 77 9.02 7.85 -5.50
C VAL A 77 7.60 8.38 -5.30
N VAL A 78 6.80 8.45 -6.37
CA VAL A 78 5.37 8.84 -6.28
C VAL A 78 4.61 7.90 -5.33
N PHE A 79 4.85 6.60 -5.42
CA PHE A 79 4.27 5.62 -4.50
C PHE A 79 4.61 5.94 -3.04
N PHE A 80 5.90 6.05 -2.69
CA PHE A 80 6.31 6.26 -1.29
C PHE A 80 5.79 7.57 -0.72
N VAL A 81 5.94 8.66 -1.47
CA VAL A 81 5.48 9.99 -1.03
C VAL A 81 3.95 10.02 -0.97
N GLY A 82 3.29 9.52 -2.00
CA GLY A 82 1.84 9.56 -2.12
C GLY A 82 1.14 8.72 -1.05
N ILE A 83 1.55 7.45 -0.87
CA ILE A 83 0.91 6.58 0.12
C ILE A 83 1.18 7.08 1.55
N GLY A 84 2.39 7.60 1.82
CA GLY A 84 2.74 8.16 3.12
C GLY A 84 1.90 9.39 3.46
N LEU A 85 1.84 10.38 2.56
CA LEU A 85 1.04 11.60 2.77
C LEU A 85 -0.47 11.28 2.86
N ALA A 86 -0.97 10.40 2.00
CA ALA A 86 -2.36 9.98 2.03
C ALA A 86 -2.72 9.28 3.36
N SER A 87 -1.83 8.42 3.88
CA SER A 87 -2.05 7.74 5.15
C SER A 87 -2.07 8.70 6.33
N VAL A 88 -1.14 9.67 6.39
CA VAL A 88 -1.13 10.73 7.41
C VAL A 88 -2.42 11.56 7.33
N ALA A 89 -2.82 11.99 6.14
CA ALA A 89 -4.05 12.77 5.95
C ALA A 89 -5.30 11.96 6.36
N THR A 90 -5.34 10.67 6.05
CA THR A 90 -6.45 9.78 6.44
C THR A 90 -6.51 9.59 7.96
N GLY A 91 -5.36 9.54 8.64
CA GLY A 91 -5.28 9.48 10.11
C GLY A 91 -5.83 10.72 10.82
N LEU A 92 -5.97 11.84 10.11
CA LEU A 92 -6.59 13.08 10.63
C LEU A 92 -8.10 13.18 10.34
N ALA A 93 -8.69 12.18 9.71
CA ALA A 93 -10.10 12.15 9.36
C ALA A 93 -10.98 12.11 10.61
N GLN A 94 -12.06 12.89 10.61
CA GLN A 94 -13.00 13.03 11.71
C GLN A 94 -14.38 12.42 11.38
N THR A 95 -14.56 11.94 10.17
CA THR A 95 -15.83 11.35 9.70
C THR A 95 -15.58 10.13 8.83
N PRO A 96 -16.55 9.17 8.79
CA PRO A 96 -16.44 7.99 7.91
C PRO A 96 -16.23 8.35 6.43
N LEU A 97 -16.88 9.41 5.95
CA LEU A 97 -16.72 9.87 4.57
C LEU A 97 -15.28 10.34 4.29
N GLN A 98 -14.68 11.11 5.21
CA GLN A 98 -13.27 11.54 5.07
C GLN A 98 -12.33 10.34 5.05
N VAL A 99 -12.56 9.32 5.88
CA VAL A 99 -11.81 8.06 5.82
C VAL A 99 -12.00 7.38 4.47
N GLY A 100 -13.22 7.26 3.96
CA GLY A 100 -13.48 6.66 2.66
C GLY A 100 -12.74 7.37 1.50
N ILE A 101 -12.72 8.70 1.52
CA ILE A 101 -11.94 9.50 0.57
C ILE A 101 -10.43 9.24 0.73
N GLY A 102 -9.95 9.24 1.98
CA GLY A 102 -8.56 8.95 2.28
C GLY A 102 -8.13 7.56 1.81
N LEU A 103 -8.95 6.54 2.08
CA LEU A 103 -8.69 5.17 1.62
C LEU A 103 -8.71 5.05 0.08
N PHE A 104 -9.58 5.80 -0.61
CA PHE A 104 -9.55 5.89 -2.07
C PHE A 104 -8.20 6.44 -2.56
N VAL A 105 -7.69 7.51 -1.94
CA VAL A 105 -6.39 8.10 -2.30
C VAL A 105 -5.23 7.16 -1.95
N ILE A 106 -5.27 6.47 -0.80
CA ILE A 106 -4.31 5.42 -0.45
C ILE A 106 -4.32 4.33 -1.51
N GLY A 107 -5.49 3.81 -1.91
CA GLY A 107 -5.63 2.79 -2.94
C GLY A 107 -5.07 3.21 -4.29
N MET A 108 -5.27 4.47 -4.67
CA MET A 108 -4.71 5.03 -5.91
C MET A 108 -3.17 4.99 -5.91
N PHE A 109 -2.51 5.38 -4.82
CA PHE A 109 -1.05 5.32 -4.72
C PHE A 109 -0.54 3.88 -4.53
N ALA A 110 -1.23 3.05 -3.75
CA ALA A 110 -0.91 1.64 -3.55
C ALA A 110 -0.93 0.86 -4.88
N ALA A 111 -1.84 1.20 -5.81
CA ALA A 111 -1.93 0.61 -7.14
C ALA A 111 -0.62 0.66 -7.95
N ILE A 112 0.32 1.54 -7.58
CA ILE A 112 1.61 1.70 -8.28
C ILE A 112 2.54 0.51 -7.99
N TYR A 113 2.52 -0.03 -6.76
CA TYR A 113 3.54 -0.96 -6.33
C TYR A 113 3.59 -2.23 -7.19
N HIS A 114 2.48 -2.91 -7.38
CA HIS A 114 2.48 -4.22 -8.05
C HIS A 114 2.95 -4.17 -9.51
N PRO A 115 2.44 -3.30 -10.39
CA PRO A 115 2.91 -3.26 -11.77
C PRO A 115 4.33 -2.71 -11.90
N VAL A 116 4.77 -1.81 -11.00
CA VAL A 116 6.05 -1.14 -11.13
C VAL A 116 7.14 -1.83 -10.30
N GLY A 117 6.92 -2.04 -9.01
CA GLY A 117 7.89 -2.62 -8.09
C GLY A 117 8.25 -4.06 -8.47
N LEU A 118 7.27 -4.92 -8.78
CA LEU A 118 7.54 -6.29 -9.21
C LEU A 118 8.23 -6.33 -10.57
N ALA A 119 7.89 -5.45 -11.52
CA ALA A 119 8.60 -5.32 -12.78
C ALA A 119 10.08 -4.94 -12.57
N MET A 120 10.38 -4.07 -11.60
CA MET A 120 11.76 -3.73 -11.24
C MET A 120 12.52 -4.92 -10.62
N VAL A 121 11.85 -5.71 -9.76
CA VAL A 121 12.45 -6.93 -9.19
C VAL A 121 12.79 -7.93 -10.29
N THR A 122 11.90 -8.14 -11.25
CA THR A 122 12.08 -9.14 -12.33
C THR A 122 13.10 -8.72 -13.37
N ALA A 123 13.20 -7.42 -13.66
CA ALA A 123 14.11 -6.91 -14.70
C ALA A 123 15.57 -6.83 -14.25
N LYS A 124 15.83 -6.63 -12.95
CA LYS A 124 17.17 -6.24 -12.49
C LYS A 124 18.06 -7.41 -12.05
N TRP A 125 17.50 -8.52 -11.56
CA TRP A 125 18.29 -9.58 -10.90
C TRP A 125 18.11 -10.95 -11.56
N LYS A 126 19.24 -11.68 -11.72
CA LYS A 126 19.24 -13.01 -12.35
C LYS A 126 18.45 -14.07 -11.58
N ASN A 127 18.46 -14.04 -10.24
CA ASN A 127 17.73 -15.00 -9.40
C ASN A 127 16.30 -14.49 -9.09
N THR A 128 15.54 -14.26 -10.13
CA THR A 128 14.21 -13.62 -10.05
C THR A 128 13.27 -14.35 -9.10
N GLY A 129 13.19 -15.68 -9.17
CA GLY A 129 12.31 -16.46 -8.29
C GLY A 129 12.61 -16.26 -6.80
N MET A 130 13.89 -16.33 -6.40
CA MET A 130 14.29 -16.05 -5.01
C MET A 130 13.98 -14.60 -4.60
N ARG A 131 14.21 -13.63 -5.49
CA ARG A 131 13.94 -12.22 -5.21
C ARG A 131 12.45 -11.96 -5.03
N LEU A 132 11.61 -12.54 -5.87
CA LEU A 132 10.16 -12.47 -5.73
C LEU A 132 9.69 -13.15 -4.44
N ALA A 133 10.26 -14.31 -4.08
CA ALA A 133 9.92 -14.99 -2.84
C ALA A 133 10.24 -14.13 -1.60
N VAL A 134 11.45 -13.54 -1.54
CA VAL A 134 11.83 -12.62 -0.46
C VAL A 134 10.91 -11.40 -0.43
N ASN A 135 10.63 -10.82 -1.59
CA ASN A 135 9.73 -9.67 -1.70
C ASN A 135 8.30 -10.02 -1.26
N GLY A 136 7.80 -11.22 -1.60
CA GLY A 136 6.51 -11.73 -1.12
C GLY A 136 6.45 -11.91 0.40
N VAL A 137 7.55 -12.33 1.04
CA VAL A 137 7.63 -12.37 2.52
C VAL A 137 7.41 -11.00 3.13
N TRP A 138 8.02 -9.94 2.57
CA TRP A 138 7.81 -8.57 3.04
C TRP A 138 6.36 -8.10 2.86
N GLY A 139 5.72 -8.44 1.75
CA GLY A 139 4.28 -8.17 1.56
C GLY A 139 3.43 -8.86 2.62
N ASN A 140 3.68 -10.16 2.89
CA ASN A 140 2.97 -10.91 3.93
C ASN A 140 3.23 -10.36 5.34
N LEU A 141 4.43 -9.87 5.63
CA LEU A 141 4.70 -9.15 6.88
C LEU A 141 3.88 -7.86 6.99
N GLY A 142 3.66 -7.15 5.88
CA GLY A 142 2.76 -5.99 5.83
C GLY A 142 1.32 -6.36 6.19
N VAL A 143 0.79 -7.46 5.61
CA VAL A 143 -0.54 -8.02 5.96
C VAL A 143 -0.62 -8.36 7.45
N ALA A 144 0.36 -9.11 7.97
CA ALA A 144 0.37 -9.50 9.38
C ALA A 144 0.48 -8.29 10.32
N SER A 145 1.29 -7.29 9.97
CA SER A 145 1.44 -6.06 10.76
C SER A 145 0.14 -5.25 10.80
N ALA A 146 -0.60 -5.19 9.69
CA ALA A 146 -1.90 -4.53 9.65
C ALA A 146 -2.91 -5.17 10.62
N ALA A 147 -2.89 -6.51 10.73
CA ALA A 147 -3.78 -7.24 11.63
C ALA A 147 -3.38 -7.14 13.13
N LEU A 148 -2.08 -6.92 13.41
CA LEU A 148 -1.54 -6.88 14.77
C LEU A 148 -1.37 -5.45 15.32
N SER A 149 -1.64 -4.41 14.53
CA SER A 149 -1.50 -3.01 14.97
C SER A 149 -2.40 -2.75 16.17
N PRO A 150 -1.86 -2.38 17.35
CA PRO A 150 -2.68 -1.98 18.46
C PRO A 150 -3.39 -0.66 18.11
N ALA A 151 -4.70 -0.61 18.25
CA ALA A 151 -5.43 0.64 18.31
C ALA A 151 -5.24 1.20 19.72
N THR A 152 -4.22 2.04 19.91
CA THR A 152 -4.00 2.81 21.13
C THR A 152 -4.83 4.06 21.13
#